data_0e6d4b957730186d9db51b3979f68907
#
_entry.id   0e6d4b957730186d9db51b3979f68907
#
_cell.length_a   1.000
_cell.length_b   1.000
_cell.length_c   1.000
_cell.angle_alpha   90.00
_cell.angle_beta   90.00
_cell.angle_gamma   90.00
#
_symmetry.space_group_name_H-M   'P 1'
#
loop_
_entity.id
_entity.type
_entity.pdbx_description
1 polymer ?
#
loop_
_entity_poly.entity_id
_entity_poly.type
_entity_poly.pdbx_seq_one_letter_code
_entity_poly.pdbx_strand_id
1 'polypeptide(L)'
;GRRVTASALVDLDGDLDNDLVMASEYAGLDIFYNNGKGVFADATPSLAANRHAFGQGLALADFNGDGMTDVFLAGRSSTAARRLQAMGLGRDAFEEHNRHRTGMSAGNKLLLNDGRFLNPTTPSALARTGWSSGCMAMDFDNDGDADLFVASGHRTQKGKPNHDSTFWRHSIYSGSSEKNPALMILHEQNEAARQSWAGNEHNAFFLNEGKGAFVEMGFLMGLGQSFDSRSTVSTDINGDGRLDLIVAEQ
;
A
#
# COMPACT_ATOMS: atom_id res chain seq x y z
N GLY A 1 -8.48 17.40 -2.83
CA GLY A 1 -7.66 17.34 -1.60
C GLY A 1 -7.01 15.96 -1.47
N ARG A 2 -5.81 15.91 -0.94
CA ARG A 2 -5.13 14.63 -0.64
C ARG A 2 -5.65 14.11 0.70
N ARG A 3 -6.02 12.84 0.76
CA ARG A 3 -6.36 12.17 2.02
C ARG A 3 -5.13 11.40 2.48
N VAL A 4 -4.39 11.97 3.41
CA VAL A 4 -3.24 11.30 4.04
C VAL A 4 -3.75 10.17 4.95
N THR A 5 -3.16 9.00 4.80
CA THR A 5 -3.52 7.76 5.52
C THR A 5 -2.44 7.37 6.53
N ALA A 6 -1.18 7.64 6.21
CA ALA A 6 -0.04 7.42 7.10
C ALA A 6 1.03 8.49 6.86
N SER A 7 1.82 8.77 7.89
CA SER A 7 3.00 9.63 7.78
C SER A 7 4.08 9.19 8.75
N ALA A 8 5.33 9.47 8.42
CA ALA A 8 6.49 9.20 9.25
C ALA A 8 7.54 10.29 9.08
N LEU A 9 8.36 10.45 10.10
CA LEU A 9 9.56 11.29 10.08
C LEU A 9 10.79 10.37 10.14
N VAL A 10 11.68 10.50 9.18
CA VAL A 10 12.87 9.66 9.02
C VAL A 10 13.93 10.39 8.17
N ASP A 11 15.18 10.19 8.47
CA ASP A 11 16.29 10.67 7.63
C ASP A 11 16.36 9.80 6.35
N LEU A 12 16.01 10.39 5.20
CA LEU A 12 16.01 9.70 3.91
C LEU A 12 17.19 10.02 3.03
N ASP A 13 17.80 11.20 3.20
CA ASP A 13 18.93 11.63 2.35
C ASP A 13 20.29 11.55 3.04
N GLY A 14 20.31 11.12 4.32
CA GLY A 14 21.52 10.86 5.08
C GLY A 14 22.16 12.12 5.67
N ASP A 15 21.40 13.22 5.79
CA ASP A 15 21.91 14.49 6.33
C ASP A 15 21.72 14.63 7.85
N LEU A 16 21.15 13.62 8.52
CA LEU A 16 20.84 13.51 9.95
C LEU A 16 19.64 14.36 10.40
N ASP A 17 18.89 14.92 9.48
CA ASP A 17 17.66 15.63 9.76
C ASP A 17 16.46 14.77 9.35
N ASN A 18 15.40 14.73 10.17
CA ASN A 18 14.24 13.94 9.82
C ASN A 18 13.42 14.59 8.71
N ASP A 19 13.23 13.85 7.62
CA ASP A 19 12.36 14.15 6.49
C ASP A 19 10.93 13.68 6.75
N LEU A 20 9.98 14.20 5.99
CA LEU A 20 8.58 13.80 6.08
C LEU A 20 8.18 12.93 4.90
N VAL A 21 7.72 11.72 5.21
CA VAL A 21 7.12 10.77 4.26
C VAL A 21 5.63 10.67 4.52
N MET A 22 4.80 10.76 3.49
CA MET A 22 3.35 10.64 3.61
C MET A 22 2.79 9.66 2.58
N ALA A 23 1.92 8.75 3.04
CA ALA A 23 1.05 7.96 2.19
C ALA A 23 -0.31 8.62 2.02
N SER A 24 -0.84 8.61 0.82
CA SER A 24 -2.14 9.21 0.49
C SER A 24 -2.98 8.26 -0.34
N GLU A 25 -4.30 8.23 -0.06
CA GLU A 25 -5.24 7.29 -0.69
C GLU A 25 -5.32 7.42 -2.22
N TYR A 26 -5.11 8.62 -2.78
CA TYR A 26 -5.24 8.85 -4.22
C TYR A 26 -3.97 9.39 -4.88
N ALA A 27 -3.00 9.81 -4.09
CA ALA A 27 -1.75 10.38 -4.61
C ALA A 27 -0.56 9.43 -4.46
N GLY A 28 -0.67 8.42 -3.59
CA GLY A 28 0.41 7.49 -3.29
C GLY A 28 1.40 8.08 -2.29
N LEU A 29 2.66 8.21 -2.67
CA LEU A 29 3.73 8.67 -1.80
C LEU A 29 4.05 10.14 -2.06
N ASP A 30 4.19 10.91 -0.99
CA ASP A 30 4.75 12.27 -0.99
C ASP A 30 5.95 12.31 -0.03
N ILE A 31 7.04 12.96 -0.45
CA ILE A 31 8.28 13.11 0.32
C ILE A 31 8.66 14.57 0.38
N PHE A 32 9.03 15.03 1.57
CA PHE A 32 9.50 16.38 1.82
C PHE A 32 10.81 16.32 2.60
N TYR A 33 11.89 16.80 2.00
CA TYR A 33 13.19 16.91 2.67
C TYR A 33 13.24 18.10 3.59
N ASN A 34 13.72 17.88 4.80
CA ASN A 34 13.98 18.90 5.81
C ASN A 34 15.37 19.51 5.60
N ASN A 35 15.55 20.74 5.96
CA ASN A 35 16.83 21.45 5.88
C ASN A 35 17.49 21.64 7.26
N GLY A 36 17.11 20.86 8.27
CA GLY A 36 17.60 20.97 9.63
C GLY A 36 17.08 22.18 10.43
N LYS A 37 16.23 23.00 9.81
CA LYS A 37 15.65 24.19 10.44
C LYS A 37 14.12 24.16 10.48
N GLY A 38 13.54 22.99 10.21
CA GLY A 38 12.10 22.78 10.16
C GLY A 38 11.43 23.34 8.90
N VAL A 39 12.18 23.57 7.83
CA VAL A 39 11.66 23.96 6.52
C VAL A 39 11.72 22.76 5.59
N PHE A 40 10.57 22.33 5.12
CA PHE A 40 10.40 21.16 4.28
C PHE A 40 10.27 21.54 2.81
N ALA A 41 11.10 20.94 1.96
CA ALA A 41 11.07 21.09 0.50
C ALA A 41 10.41 19.86 -0.15
N ASP A 42 9.47 20.08 -1.08
CA ASP A 42 8.80 18.98 -1.79
C ASP A 42 9.78 18.28 -2.75
N ALA A 43 10.21 17.07 -2.37
CA ALA A 43 11.05 16.17 -3.16
C ALA A 43 10.25 15.20 -4.03
N THR A 44 8.92 15.18 -3.88
CA THR A 44 8.01 14.28 -4.59
C THR A 44 8.18 14.27 -6.11
N PRO A 45 8.42 15.40 -6.81
CA PRO A 45 8.60 15.41 -8.24
C PRO A 45 9.74 14.53 -8.76
N SER A 46 10.77 14.28 -7.94
CA SER A 46 11.90 13.39 -8.28
C SER A 46 11.49 11.92 -8.37
N LEU A 47 10.38 11.54 -7.72
CA LEU A 47 9.85 10.18 -7.72
C LEU A 47 8.97 9.87 -8.93
N ALA A 48 8.62 10.89 -9.73
CA ALA A 48 7.89 10.81 -10.99
C ALA A 48 6.62 9.94 -10.97
N ALA A 49 6.34 9.27 -12.08
CA ALA A 49 5.08 8.54 -12.31
C ALA A 49 4.84 7.31 -11.42
N ASN A 50 5.87 6.80 -10.76
CA ASN A 50 5.78 5.57 -9.98
C ASN A 50 5.28 5.75 -8.54
N ARG A 51 5.11 7.00 -8.09
CA ARG A 51 4.60 7.30 -6.74
C ARG A 51 3.12 7.00 -6.56
N HIS A 52 2.33 7.03 -7.62
CA HIS A 52 0.87 6.89 -7.54
C HIS A 52 0.44 5.50 -7.10
N ALA A 53 -0.31 5.45 -6.00
CA ALA A 53 -0.89 4.25 -5.42
C ALA A 53 -2.16 4.63 -4.65
N PHE A 54 -3.01 3.66 -4.34
CA PHE A 54 -3.97 3.80 -3.25
C PHE A 54 -3.24 3.50 -1.93
N GLY A 55 -2.42 4.47 -1.49
CA GLY A 55 -1.60 4.31 -0.29
C GLY A 55 -2.44 4.24 0.98
N GLN A 56 -2.11 3.29 1.86
CA GLN A 56 -2.81 3.07 3.11
C GLN A 56 -1.87 3.09 4.32
N GLY A 57 -0.69 2.51 4.21
CA GLY A 57 0.28 2.41 5.29
C GLY A 57 1.72 2.57 4.79
N LEU A 58 2.64 2.79 5.73
CA LEU A 58 4.07 2.91 5.50
C LEU A 58 4.82 1.98 6.43
N ALA A 59 5.84 1.29 5.92
CA ALA A 59 6.89 0.67 6.70
C ALA A 59 8.25 1.18 6.20
N LEU A 60 9.13 1.48 7.12
CA LEU A 60 10.42 2.10 6.86
C LEU A 60 11.50 1.23 7.51
N ALA A 61 12.45 0.77 6.73
CA ALA A 61 13.60 0.00 7.16
C ALA A 61 14.67 0.01 6.06
N ASP A 62 15.87 -0.39 6.40
CA ASP A 62 16.88 -0.78 5.42
C ASP A 62 16.58 -2.22 4.97
N PHE A 63 15.83 -2.38 3.87
CA PHE A 63 15.42 -3.70 3.39
C PHE A 63 16.50 -4.39 2.55
N ASN A 64 17.47 -3.66 2.04
CA ASN A 64 18.52 -4.21 1.17
C ASN A 64 19.90 -4.31 1.83
N GLY A 65 20.04 -3.81 3.07
CA GLY A 65 21.29 -3.86 3.86
C GLY A 65 22.34 -2.87 3.38
N ASP A 66 21.97 -1.75 2.76
CA ASP A 66 22.89 -0.75 2.25
C ASP A 66 23.14 0.43 3.21
N GLY A 67 22.45 0.45 4.34
CA GLY A 67 22.56 1.47 5.38
C GLY A 67 21.64 2.68 5.16
N MET A 68 20.83 2.69 4.09
CA MET A 68 19.86 3.75 3.82
C MET A 68 18.43 3.28 4.17
N THR A 69 17.59 4.20 4.60
CA THR A 69 16.19 3.86 4.88
C THR A 69 15.38 3.76 3.60
N ASP A 70 14.81 2.58 3.35
CA ASP A 70 13.88 2.31 2.26
C ASP A 70 12.43 2.56 2.68
N VAL A 71 11.54 2.65 1.70
CA VAL A 71 10.11 2.88 1.91
C VAL A 71 9.29 1.73 1.33
N PHE A 72 8.52 1.05 2.18
CA PHE A 72 7.44 0.19 1.73
C PHE A 72 6.10 0.92 1.92
N LEU A 73 5.37 1.09 0.81
CA LEU A 73 4.05 1.68 0.77
C LEU A 73 3.01 0.57 0.61
N ALA A 74 2.22 0.32 1.64
CA ALA A 74 1.06 -0.55 1.54
C ALA A 74 -0.02 0.12 0.69
N GLY A 75 -0.56 -0.62 -0.27
CA GLY A 75 -1.51 -0.09 -1.22
C GLY A 75 -2.47 -1.15 -1.74
N ARG A 76 -3.52 -0.71 -2.41
CA ARG A 76 -4.55 -1.58 -2.95
C ARG A 76 -4.14 -2.15 -4.32
N SER A 77 -4.14 -3.47 -4.46
CA SER A 77 -4.08 -4.13 -5.75
C SER A 77 -5.48 -4.47 -6.27
N SER A 78 -5.69 -4.40 -7.58
CA SER A 78 -6.97 -4.78 -8.19
C SER A 78 -6.77 -5.61 -9.46
N THR A 79 -7.25 -6.85 -9.40
CA THR A 79 -7.30 -7.72 -10.59
C THR A 79 -8.28 -7.18 -11.63
N ALA A 80 -9.39 -6.58 -11.22
CA ALA A 80 -10.37 -5.98 -12.12
C ALA A 80 -9.75 -4.81 -12.91
N ALA A 81 -9.06 -3.88 -12.24
CA ALA A 81 -8.38 -2.77 -12.90
C ALA A 81 -7.33 -3.23 -13.91
N ARG A 82 -6.52 -4.24 -13.55
CA ARG A 82 -5.50 -4.81 -14.45
C ARG A 82 -6.11 -5.47 -15.68
N ARG A 83 -7.23 -6.20 -15.51
CA ARG A 83 -7.94 -6.81 -16.65
C ARG A 83 -8.50 -5.75 -17.59
N LEU A 84 -9.09 -4.68 -17.07
CA LEU A 84 -9.57 -3.56 -17.88
C LEU A 84 -8.43 -2.88 -18.63
N GLN A 85 -7.27 -2.71 -17.99
CA GLN A 85 -6.08 -2.18 -18.65
C GLN A 85 -5.58 -3.10 -19.77
N ALA A 86 -5.51 -4.40 -19.55
CA ALA A 86 -5.11 -5.38 -20.56
C ALA A 86 -6.07 -5.45 -21.75
N MET A 87 -7.34 -5.11 -21.55
CA MET A 87 -8.36 -5.02 -22.61
C MET A 87 -8.38 -3.66 -23.32
N GLY A 88 -7.48 -2.73 -22.97
CA GLY A 88 -7.45 -1.37 -23.52
C GLY A 88 -8.67 -0.52 -23.14
N LEU A 89 -9.43 -0.92 -22.12
CA LEU A 89 -10.62 -0.20 -21.69
C LEU A 89 -10.25 0.93 -20.73
N GLY A 90 -10.67 2.14 -21.07
CA GLY A 90 -10.40 3.35 -20.30
C GLY A 90 -11.49 4.39 -20.50
N ARG A 91 -11.24 5.59 -20.00
CA ARG A 91 -12.08 6.77 -20.18
C ARG A 91 -11.45 7.66 -21.23
N ASP A 92 -12.00 7.71 -22.44
CA ASP A 92 -11.41 8.41 -23.59
C ASP A 92 -11.14 9.91 -23.34
N ALA A 93 -11.98 10.57 -22.54
CA ALA A 93 -11.82 11.99 -22.21
C ALA A 93 -10.86 12.25 -21.02
N PHE A 94 -10.22 11.23 -20.44
CA PHE A 94 -9.45 11.35 -19.20
C PHE A 94 -8.13 10.56 -19.29
N GLU A 95 -7.24 10.96 -20.16
CA GLU A 95 -5.95 10.31 -20.38
C GLU A 95 -5.09 10.23 -19.12
N GLU A 96 -5.07 11.27 -18.31
CA GLU A 96 -4.33 11.31 -17.05
C GLU A 96 -4.85 10.24 -16.08
N HIS A 97 -6.16 10.12 -15.93
CA HIS A 97 -6.78 9.05 -15.12
C HIS A 97 -6.37 7.65 -15.63
N ASN A 98 -6.42 7.42 -16.93
CA ASN A 98 -6.04 6.15 -17.52
C ASN A 98 -4.56 5.82 -17.28
N ARG A 99 -3.70 6.82 -17.38
CA ARG A 99 -2.25 6.69 -17.11
C ARG A 99 -1.98 6.32 -15.65
N HIS A 100 -2.60 7.00 -14.70
CA HIS A 100 -2.38 6.76 -13.27
C HIS A 100 -3.10 5.54 -12.73
N ARG A 101 -4.21 5.11 -13.35
CA ARG A 101 -4.98 3.93 -12.92
C ARG A 101 -4.12 2.68 -12.74
N THR A 102 -3.21 2.43 -13.67
CA THR A 102 -2.30 1.28 -13.59
C THR A 102 -1.40 1.35 -12.36
N GLY A 103 -0.78 2.50 -12.13
CA GLY A 103 0.05 2.72 -10.94
C GLY A 103 -0.74 2.63 -9.65
N MET A 104 -1.91 3.26 -9.59
CA MET A 104 -2.78 3.28 -8.42
C MET A 104 -3.29 1.88 -8.04
N SER A 105 -3.59 1.02 -9.03
CA SER A 105 -4.11 -0.32 -8.80
C SER A 105 -3.05 -1.42 -8.78
N ALA A 106 -1.78 -1.05 -8.82
CA ALA A 106 -0.66 -2.00 -8.86
C ALA A 106 -0.49 -2.78 -7.54
N GLY A 107 -0.93 -2.18 -6.43
CA GLY A 107 -0.76 -2.72 -5.09
C GLY A 107 0.34 -2.01 -4.31
N ASN A 108 1.05 -2.77 -3.49
CA ASN A 108 2.14 -2.28 -2.68
C ASN A 108 3.34 -1.84 -3.52
N LYS A 109 4.15 -0.97 -2.96
CA LYS A 109 5.40 -0.51 -3.59
C LYS A 109 6.54 -0.61 -2.59
N LEU A 110 7.60 -1.24 -3.00
CA LEU A 110 8.90 -1.15 -2.34
C LEU A 110 9.75 -0.16 -3.13
N LEU A 111 10.24 0.86 -2.47
CA LEU A 111 11.08 1.90 -3.04
C LEU A 111 12.42 1.85 -2.31
N LEU A 112 13.43 1.37 -3.00
CA LEU A 112 14.79 1.31 -2.46
C LEU A 112 15.45 2.68 -2.59
N ASN A 113 16.04 3.13 -1.51
CA ASN A 113 16.75 4.39 -1.43
C ASN A 113 18.20 4.22 -1.89
N ASP A 114 18.67 5.03 -2.81
CA ASP A 114 20.06 5.05 -3.27
C ASP A 114 20.84 6.28 -2.81
N GLY A 115 20.28 7.01 -1.84
CA GLY A 115 20.84 8.24 -1.28
C GLY A 115 20.58 9.51 -2.12
N ARG A 116 19.92 9.38 -3.27
CA ARG A 116 19.56 10.51 -4.16
C ARG A 116 18.09 10.59 -4.44
N PHE A 117 17.51 9.49 -4.84
CA PHE A 117 16.11 9.34 -5.15
C PHE A 117 15.68 7.91 -4.81
N LEU A 118 14.38 7.71 -4.66
CA LEU A 118 13.81 6.40 -4.39
C LEU A 118 13.54 5.65 -5.70
N ASN A 119 14.14 4.48 -5.85
CA ASN A 119 14.00 3.62 -7.02
C ASN A 119 12.85 2.65 -6.84
N PRO A 120 11.79 2.71 -7.65
CA PRO A 120 10.70 1.76 -7.54
C PRO A 120 11.16 0.37 -8.00
N THR A 121 11.28 -0.54 -7.04
CA THR A 121 11.56 -1.95 -7.32
C THR A 121 10.69 -2.81 -6.41
N THR A 122 9.61 -3.35 -6.96
CA THR A 122 8.68 -4.15 -6.17
C THR A 122 8.52 -5.53 -6.79
N PRO A 123 9.04 -6.59 -6.15
CA PRO A 123 8.77 -7.97 -6.56
C PRO A 123 7.27 -8.23 -6.67
N SER A 124 6.85 -9.00 -7.67
CA SER A 124 5.43 -9.17 -7.96
C SER A 124 4.64 -9.86 -6.83
N ALA A 125 5.30 -10.69 -6.02
CA ALA A 125 4.70 -11.28 -4.83
C ALA A 125 4.37 -10.21 -3.79
N LEU A 126 5.33 -9.33 -3.47
CA LEU A 126 5.14 -8.21 -2.56
C LEU A 126 4.06 -7.23 -3.01
N ALA A 127 3.97 -6.96 -4.31
CA ALA A 127 3.03 -5.99 -4.84
C ALA A 127 1.56 -6.45 -4.74
N ARG A 128 1.27 -7.76 -4.67
CA ARG A 128 -0.08 -8.29 -4.93
C ARG A 128 -0.71 -9.00 -3.74
N THR A 129 -0.76 -8.33 -2.61
CA THR A 129 -1.37 -8.85 -1.38
C THR A 129 -2.85 -8.48 -1.20
N GLY A 130 -3.48 -7.92 -2.23
CA GLY A 130 -4.88 -7.52 -2.16
C GLY A 130 -5.08 -6.07 -1.76
N TRP A 131 -6.03 -5.80 -0.88
CA TRP A 131 -6.22 -4.50 -0.24
C TRP A 131 -5.41 -4.45 1.04
N SER A 132 -4.18 -3.98 0.94
CA SER A 132 -3.29 -3.81 2.07
C SER A 132 -3.68 -2.55 2.84
N SER A 133 -4.07 -2.72 4.10
CA SER A 133 -4.53 -1.63 4.96
C SER A 133 -3.43 -1.12 5.90
N GLY A 134 -2.53 -2.01 6.33
CA GLY A 134 -1.39 -1.70 7.17
C GLY A 134 -0.19 -2.55 6.80
N CYS A 135 0.97 -2.11 7.25
CA CYS A 135 2.22 -2.86 7.09
C CYS A 135 3.18 -2.53 8.22
N MET A 136 4.14 -3.42 8.42
CA MET A 136 5.15 -3.25 9.44
C MET A 136 6.44 -3.98 9.03
N ALA A 137 7.57 -3.29 9.25
CA ALA A 137 8.89 -3.88 9.17
C ALA A 137 9.33 -4.35 10.57
N MET A 138 9.96 -5.52 10.65
CA MET A 138 10.51 -6.10 11.87
C MET A 138 11.53 -7.17 11.51
N ASP A 139 12.52 -7.37 12.36
CA ASP A 139 13.42 -8.53 12.29
C ASP A 139 12.76 -9.68 13.06
N PHE A 140 12.10 -10.58 12.34
CA PHE A 140 11.27 -11.64 12.93
C PHE A 140 12.09 -12.84 13.41
N ASP A 141 13.11 -13.21 12.65
CA ASP A 141 13.96 -14.37 12.95
C ASP A 141 15.29 -14.02 13.61
N ASN A 142 15.53 -12.71 13.87
CA ASN A 142 16.72 -12.16 14.49
C ASN A 142 18.01 -12.41 13.69
N ASP A 143 17.92 -12.32 12.37
CA ASP A 143 19.06 -12.44 11.47
C ASP A 143 19.70 -11.08 11.11
N GLY A 144 19.06 -9.98 11.49
CA GLY A 144 19.49 -8.61 11.26
C GLY A 144 18.90 -7.96 10.02
N ASP A 145 18.16 -8.69 9.20
CA ASP A 145 17.45 -8.17 8.04
C ASP A 145 15.99 -7.82 8.40
N ALA A 146 15.46 -6.76 7.82
CA ALA A 146 14.08 -6.36 8.12
C ALA A 146 13.08 -7.17 7.29
N ASP A 147 12.21 -7.92 7.95
CA ASP A 147 11.09 -8.62 7.40
C ASP A 147 9.87 -7.72 7.25
N LEU A 148 8.84 -8.20 6.55
CA LEU A 148 7.68 -7.40 6.28
C LEU A 148 6.37 -8.15 6.53
N PHE A 149 5.52 -7.62 7.41
CA PHE A 149 4.14 -8.06 7.55
C PHE A 149 3.18 -7.08 6.88
N VAL A 150 2.19 -7.62 6.15
CA VAL A 150 1.17 -6.82 5.44
C VAL A 150 -0.22 -7.28 5.86
N ALA A 151 -0.93 -6.39 6.52
CA ALA A 151 -2.33 -6.59 6.90
C ALA A 151 -3.24 -6.30 5.71
N SER A 152 -4.05 -7.27 5.30
CA SER A 152 -4.90 -7.19 4.12
C SER A 152 -6.37 -7.45 4.45
N GLY A 153 -7.25 -7.01 3.54
CA GLY A 153 -8.70 -7.08 3.67
C GLY A 153 -9.32 -5.71 3.95
N HIS A 154 -10.56 -5.50 3.48
CA HIS A 154 -11.24 -4.24 3.71
C HIS A 154 -12.61 -4.43 4.36
N ARG A 155 -13.52 -5.13 3.72
CA ARG A 155 -14.86 -5.36 4.28
C ARG A 155 -15.43 -6.67 3.79
N THR A 156 -15.62 -7.61 4.70
CA THR A 156 -16.24 -8.89 4.44
C THR A 156 -17.72 -8.86 4.82
N GLN A 157 -18.59 -9.19 3.88
CA GLN A 157 -20.01 -9.41 4.10
C GLN A 157 -20.36 -10.82 3.64
N LYS A 158 -20.66 -11.71 4.58
CA LYS A 158 -20.96 -13.11 4.30
C LYS A 158 -22.08 -13.25 3.26
N GLY A 159 -21.82 -14.00 2.19
CA GLY A 159 -22.77 -14.23 1.11
C GLY A 159 -23.01 -13.05 0.18
N LYS A 160 -22.25 -11.99 0.27
CA LYS A 160 -22.36 -10.82 -0.62
C LYS A 160 -21.23 -10.80 -1.66
N PRO A 161 -21.51 -10.35 -2.91
CA PRO A 161 -20.50 -10.22 -3.94
C PRO A 161 -19.45 -9.16 -3.59
N ASN A 162 -18.27 -9.29 -4.17
CA ASN A 162 -17.21 -8.30 -4.02
C ASN A 162 -17.47 -7.10 -4.94
N HIS A 163 -17.46 -5.90 -4.36
CA HIS A 163 -17.72 -4.63 -5.05
C HIS A 163 -16.58 -4.19 -5.97
N ASP A 164 -15.35 -4.71 -5.83
CA ASP A 164 -14.17 -4.25 -6.56
C ASP A 164 -14.38 -4.19 -8.07
N SER A 165 -14.90 -5.25 -8.67
CA SER A 165 -15.19 -5.29 -10.11
C SER A 165 -16.24 -4.26 -10.54
N THR A 166 -17.24 -4.00 -9.71
CA THR A 166 -18.30 -3.02 -9.97
C THR A 166 -17.73 -1.61 -9.92
N PHE A 167 -16.90 -1.31 -8.93
CA PHE A 167 -16.20 -0.03 -8.78
C PHE A 167 -15.41 0.35 -10.03
N TRP A 168 -14.51 -0.54 -10.48
CA TRP A 168 -13.68 -0.26 -11.65
C TRP A 168 -14.47 -0.19 -12.96
N ARG A 169 -15.46 -1.05 -13.14
CA ARG A 169 -16.34 -1.04 -14.30
C ARG A 169 -17.16 0.24 -14.36
N HIS A 170 -17.70 0.69 -13.22
CA HIS A 170 -18.42 1.94 -13.11
C HIS A 170 -17.57 3.12 -13.60
N SER A 171 -16.31 3.20 -13.19
CA SER A 171 -15.37 4.25 -13.63
C SER A 171 -15.19 4.33 -15.16
N ILE A 172 -15.37 3.23 -15.88
CA ILE A 172 -15.20 3.16 -17.34
C ILE A 172 -16.51 3.42 -18.08
N TYR A 173 -17.57 2.70 -17.72
CA TYR A 173 -18.81 2.68 -18.49
C TYR A 173 -19.77 3.82 -18.17
N SER A 174 -19.69 4.40 -16.99
CA SER A 174 -20.61 5.46 -16.59
C SER A 174 -20.15 6.88 -16.94
N GLY A 175 -18.98 7.02 -17.53
CA GLY A 175 -18.41 8.31 -17.85
C GLY A 175 -18.16 9.16 -16.58
N SER A 176 -18.66 10.35 -16.55
CA SER A 176 -18.63 11.21 -15.36
C SER A 176 -19.86 10.90 -14.51
N SER A 177 -19.72 10.09 -13.46
CA SER A 177 -20.80 9.85 -12.50
C SER A 177 -21.25 11.14 -11.80
N GLU A 178 -20.36 12.11 -11.69
CA GLU A 178 -20.64 13.45 -11.18
C GLU A 178 -21.73 14.18 -12.01
N LYS A 179 -21.85 13.84 -13.29
CA LYS A 179 -22.86 14.42 -14.20
C LYS A 179 -24.11 13.56 -14.35
N ASN A 180 -24.15 12.39 -13.74
CA ASN A 180 -25.29 11.47 -13.85
C ASN A 180 -25.81 11.06 -12.46
N PRO A 181 -26.82 11.75 -11.93
CA PRO A 181 -27.37 11.47 -10.60
C PRO A 181 -27.83 10.01 -10.42
N ALA A 182 -28.34 9.38 -11.47
CA ALA A 182 -28.80 7.99 -11.39
C ALA A 182 -27.65 7.01 -11.08
N LEU A 183 -26.45 7.30 -11.57
CA LEU A 183 -25.26 6.50 -11.31
C LEU A 183 -24.68 6.77 -9.91
N MET A 184 -24.79 7.99 -9.40
CA MET A 184 -24.46 8.29 -8.00
C MET A 184 -25.40 7.54 -7.05
N ILE A 185 -26.71 7.56 -7.30
CA ILE A 185 -27.70 6.82 -6.51
C ILE A 185 -27.40 5.32 -6.55
N LEU A 186 -27.07 4.76 -7.72
CA LEU A 186 -26.70 3.34 -7.83
C LEU A 186 -25.43 3.01 -7.02
N HIS A 187 -24.44 3.90 -7.03
CA HIS A 187 -23.24 3.73 -6.24
C HIS A 187 -23.52 3.78 -4.73
N GLU A 188 -24.31 4.76 -4.29
CA GLU A 188 -24.75 4.91 -2.91
C GLU A 188 -25.62 3.72 -2.46
N GLN A 189 -26.50 3.21 -3.31
CA GLN A 189 -27.28 2.00 -3.00
C GLN A 189 -26.41 0.75 -2.86
N ASN A 190 -25.36 0.61 -3.69
CA ASN A 190 -24.40 -0.48 -3.57
C ASN A 190 -23.57 -0.38 -2.27
N GLU A 191 -23.20 0.81 -1.86
CA GLU A 191 -22.55 1.05 -0.55
C GLU A 191 -23.53 0.77 0.60
N ALA A 192 -24.77 1.24 0.50
CA ALA A 192 -25.83 1.01 1.48
C ALA A 192 -26.19 -0.48 1.59
N ALA A 193 -26.11 -1.24 0.50
CA ALA A 193 -26.35 -2.69 0.49
C ALA A 193 -25.26 -3.50 1.22
N ARG A 194 -24.24 -2.83 1.77
CA ARG A 194 -23.13 -3.44 2.52
C ARG A 194 -22.53 -4.64 1.78
N GLN A 195 -22.16 -4.44 0.52
CA GLN A 195 -21.46 -5.45 -0.26
C GLN A 195 -20.07 -5.70 0.34
N SER A 196 -19.52 -6.90 0.12
CA SER A 196 -18.09 -7.12 0.40
C SER A 196 -17.26 -6.23 -0.51
N TRP A 197 -16.14 -5.75 0.01
CA TRP A 197 -15.15 -5.00 -0.76
C TRP A 197 -13.76 -5.45 -0.35
N ALA A 198 -13.08 -6.18 -1.23
CA ALA A 198 -11.82 -6.82 -0.94
C ALA A 198 -11.82 -7.53 0.43
N GLY A 199 -12.91 -8.25 0.71
CA GLY A 199 -13.07 -9.02 1.93
C GLY A 199 -12.45 -10.41 1.80
N ASN A 200 -12.21 -11.07 2.93
CA ASN A 200 -11.58 -12.39 3.04
C ASN A 200 -10.21 -12.48 2.34
N GLU A 201 -9.48 -11.38 2.26
CA GLU A 201 -8.11 -11.40 1.78
C GLU A 201 -7.16 -11.86 2.89
N HIS A 202 -6.08 -12.53 2.49
CA HIS A 202 -5.11 -13.05 3.44
C HIS A 202 -4.07 -11.99 3.80
N ASN A 203 -3.70 -11.92 5.06
CA ASN A 203 -2.48 -11.25 5.48
C ASN A 203 -1.28 -11.94 4.84
N ALA A 204 -0.23 -11.19 4.59
CA ALA A 204 1.00 -11.72 4.04
C ALA A 204 2.18 -11.44 4.98
N PHE A 205 3.08 -12.40 5.10
CA PHE A 205 4.35 -12.24 5.79
C PHE A 205 5.48 -12.60 4.84
N PHE A 206 6.41 -11.69 4.69
CA PHE A 206 7.56 -11.84 3.82
C PHE A 206 8.83 -11.86 4.65
N LEU A 207 9.51 -13.01 4.65
CA LEU A 207 10.84 -13.15 5.21
C LEU A 207 11.85 -12.56 4.22
N ASN A 208 12.75 -11.73 4.70
CA ASN A 208 13.85 -11.16 3.94
C ASN A 208 15.05 -12.12 4.03
N GLU A 209 15.47 -12.69 2.92
CA GLU A 209 16.66 -13.56 2.87
C GLU A 209 17.94 -12.76 2.59
N GLY A 210 17.92 -11.47 2.89
CA GLY A 210 19.01 -10.52 2.66
C GLY A 210 18.92 -9.81 1.30
N LYS A 211 19.41 -8.59 1.27
CA LYS A 211 19.48 -7.72 0.08
C LYS A 211 18.13 -7.45 -0.59
N GLY A 212 17.04 -7.44 0.20
CA GLY A 212 15.69 -7.23 -0.31
C GLY A 212 15.13 -8.41 -1.08
N ALA A 213 15.64 -9.62 -0.87
CA ALA A 213 15.12 -10.86 -1.44
C ALA A 213 14.04 -11.44 -0.52
N PHE A 214 12.77 -11.20 -0.84
CA PHE A 214 11.63 -11.58 -0.02
C PHE A 214 11.00 -12.90 -0.44
N VAL A 215 10.70 -13.76 0.55
CA VAL A 215 9.94 -15.01 0.39
C VAL A 215 8.64 -14.93 1.19
N GLU A 216 7.51 -15.21 0.56
CA GLU A 216 6.22 -15.22 1.23
C GLU A 216 6.09 -16.47 2.11
N MET A 217 5.97 -16.27 3.42
CA MET A 217 5.94 -17.32 4.45
C MET A 217 4.67 -17.30 5.31
N GLY A 218 3.76 -16.37 5.06
CA GLY A 218 2.59 -16.11 5.90
C GLY A 218 1.73 -17.35 6.14
N PHE A 219 1.50 -18.16 5.11
CA PHE A 219 0.73 -19.41 5.26
C PHE A 219 1.49 -20.44 6.09
N LEU A 220 2.77 -20.62 5.86
CA LEU A 220 3.60 -21.61 6.58
C LEU A 220 3.77 -21.25 8.06
N MET A 221 3.86 -19.94 8.34
CA MET A 221 4.03 -19.41 9.70
C MET A 221 2.70 -19.26 10.47
N GLY A 222 1.55 -19.55 9.82
CA GLY A 222 0.24 -19.34 10.42
C GLY A 222 -0.20 -17.87 10.52
N LEU A 223 0.50 -16.97 9.83
CA LEU A 223 0.24 -15.54 9.81
C LEU A 223 -0.66 -15.09 8.64
N GLY A 224 -0.86 -15.97 7.64
CA GLY A 224 -1.68 -15.72 6.45
C GLY A 224 -3.18 -15.87 6.70
N GLN A 225 -3.69 -15.37 7.83
CA GLN A 225 -5.10 -15.46 8.18
C GLN A 225 -5.96 -14.52 7.33
N SER A 226 -7.20 -14.96 7.06
CA SER A 226 -8.15 -14.24 6.22
C SER A 226 -9.10 -13.41 7.08
N PHE A 227 -8.69 -12.19 7.39
CA PHE A 227 -9.44 -11.22 8.18
C PHE A 227 -9.53 -9.87 7.44
N ASP A 228 -10.39 -8.98 7.93
CA ASP A 228 -10.40 -7.58 7.51
C ASP A 228 -9.41 -6.78 8.39
N SER A 229 -8.10 -7.09 8.23
CA SER A 229 -7.03 -6.55 9.06
C SER A 229 -6.73 -5.09 8.71
N ARG A 230 -6.43 -4.26 9.73
CA ARG A 230 -6.28 -2.80 9.58
C ARG A 230 -4.91 -2.28 9.97
N SER A 231 -4.47 -2.60 11.16
CA SER A 231 -3.21 -2.11 11.68
C SER A 231 -2.45 -3.21 12.39
N THR A 232 -1.16 -3.02 12.47
CA THR A 232 -0.23 -3.98 13.04
C THR A 232 0.77 -3.28 13.93
N VAL A 233 1.20 -3.95 14.98
CA VAL A 233 2.30 -3.54 15.82
C VAL A 233 3.07 -4.77 16.28
N SER A 234 4.38 -4.66 16.40
CA SER A 234 5.23 -5.68 17.01
C SER A 234 5.79 -5.19 18.33
N THR A 235 5.84 -6.08 19.29
CA THR A 235 6.49 -5.87 20.58
C THR A 235 6.70 -7.20 21.27
N ASP A 236 7.71 -7.32 22.09
CA ASP A 236 7.90 -8.47 22.97
C ASP A 236 6.93 -8.33 24.16
N ILE A 237 5.78 -9.03 24.09
CA ILE A 237 4.72 -8.95 25.11
C ILE A 237 5.06 -9.76 26.34
N ASN A 238 5.74 -10.89 26.15
CA ASN A 238 5.99 -11.88 27.20
C ASN A 238 7.40 -11.74 27.82
N GLY A 239 8.28 -10.91 27.24
CA GLY A 239 9.63 -10.66 27.72
C GLY A 239 10.62 -11.78 27.41
N ASP A 240 10.37 -12.56 26.34
CA ASP A 240 11.25 -13.68 25.93
C ASP A 240 12.35 -13.28 24.93
N GLY A 241 12.41 -12.01 24.56
CA GLY A 241 13.40 -11.46 23.64
C GLY A 241 13.03 -11.65 22.15
N ARG A 242 11.81 -12.09 21.85
CA ARG A 242 11.29 -12.21 20.49
C ARG A 242 10.13 -11.24 20.28
N LEU A 243 9.96 -10.80 19.06
CA LEU A 243 8.85 -9.91 18.72
C LEU A 243 7.56 -10.71 18.52
N ASP A 244 6.53 -10.35 19.28
CA ASP A 244 5.16 -10.78 19.06
C ASP A 244 4.46 -9.83 18.07
N LEU A 245 3.47 -10.35 17.35
CA LEU A 245 2.69 -9.59 16.39
C LEU A 245 1.26 -9.39 16.87
N ILE A 246 0.82 -8.15 16.98
CA ILE A 246 -0.57 -7.77 17.25
C ILE A 246 -1.19 -7.26 15.96
N VAL A 247 -2.31 -7.85 15.54
CA VAL A 247 -3.06 -7.44 14.36
C VAL A 247 -4.45 -7.00 14.80
N ALA A 248 -4.83 -5.77 14.44
CA ALA A 248 -6.16 -5.28 14.70
C ALA A 248 -7.07 -5.50 13.48
N GLU A 249 -8.28 -6.00 13.74
CA GLU A 249 -9.33 -6.27 12.75
C GLU A 249 -10.47 -5.25 12.86
N GLN A 250 -11.27 -5.14 11.78
CA GLN A 250 -12.48 -4.33 11.75
C GLN A 250 -13.71 -5.17 12.08
#